data_ea77c7c998a749edf98adde999021da1
#
_entry.id   ea77c7c998a749edf98adde999021da1
#
_cell.length_a   1.000
_cell.length_b   1.000
_cell.length_c   1.000
_cell.angle_alpha   90.00
_cell.angle_beta   90.00
_cell.angle_gamma   90.00
#
_symmetry.space_group_name_H-M   'P 1'
#
loop_
_entity.id
_entity.type
_entity.pdbx_description
1 polymer ?
#
loop_
_entity_poly.entity_id
_entity_poly.type
_entity_poly.pdbx_seq_one_letter_code
_entity_poly.pdbx_strand_id
1 'polypeptide(L)'
;MKDNKKKKDRRKNPQGSAASHAGQNNGNHGSHAGHPRSRSSKLLKNRKTLLMDLVSSKNYEPMRLKDIAMLLQVPKAKRSELAEVMEILVKEGKIDVISDGRYQKSRGASTTTEKREKRDRRAGEQGRRGRDDRFHRKNGKDGDTEKKPRIQTVDIQAVVDAYQIPEEFPARVITQAEKCPEEVIPNDYNGRLDLKSWQMVTIDGEDAKDLDDAVSVTKAGDTWTLGVHIADVSNYVQENSALDREALKRGTSVYLPDRVIPMLPKRLSNGICSLNEGQERLALSCIMTINEKGRVIGHQIAETVIRVDRRMTYTAVNAILTEPEAHPELLEEYHELVPMFRQMQELSAPVSYTHLRAHETDS
;
A
#
# COMPACT_ATOMS: atom_id res chain seq x y z
N MET A 1 -7.16 27.00 66.68
CA MET A 1 -6.49 26.44 67.87
C MET A 1 -5.55 25.34 67.41
N LYS A 2 -4.24 25.60 67.64
CA LYS A 2 -3.09 24.69 67.77
C LYS A 2 -2.77 23.81 66.58
N ASP A 3 -1.76 24.16 65.76
CA ASP A 3 -0.29 24.14 65.95
C ASP A 3 0.29 22.75 66.17
N ASN A 4 1.15 22.30 65.27
CA ASN A 4 2.60 22.02 65.39
C ASN A 4 3.12 21.21 64.25
N LYS A 5 4.00 21.75 63.40
CA LYS A 5 5.46 21.99 63.39
C LYS A 5 6.34 20.73 63.36
N LYS A 6 7.07 20.63 62.29
CA LYS A 6 8.51 20.35 62.06
C LYS A 6 9.06 18.92 62.31
N LYS A 7 9.81 18.34 61.39
CA LYS A 7 11.26 18.45 61.33
C LYS A 7 11.88 17.81 60.04
N LYS A 8 12.84 18.51 59.51
CA LYS A 8 13.89 18.05 58.57
C LYS A 8 14.80 17.02 59.24
N ASP A 9 15.38 16.11 58.45
CA ASP A 9 16.81 15.85 58.55
C ASP A 9 17.44 15.32 57.25
N ARG A 10 18.55 15.93 56.90
CA ARG A 10 19.54 15.60 55.86
C ARG A 10 20.56 14.60 56.42
N ARG A 11 21.13 13.76 55.53
CA ARG A 11 22.58 13.39 55.50
C ARG A 11 22.81 12.34 54.41
N LYS A 12 23.56 12.74 53.37
CA LYS A 12 25.01 12.66 53.07
C LYS A 12 25.47 11.32 52.54
N ASN A 13 25.96 11.42 51.32
CA ASN A 13 26.81 10.46 50.58
C ASN A 13 28.20 10.31 51.26
N PRO A 14 28.90 9.20 51.07
CA PRO A 14 30.25 9.38 50.52
C PRO A 14 30.66 8.34 49.44
N GLN A 15 31.61 8.83 48.64
CA GLN A 15 32.43 8.19 47.60
C GLN A 15 33.46 7.17 48.19
N GLY A 16 33.98 6.32 47.30
CA GLY A 16 35.19 5.52 47.48
C GLY A 16 35.25 4.46 46.36
N SER A 17 35.91 4.64 45.30
CA SER A 17 37.29 4.49 44.76
C SER A 17 37.75 3.03 44.62
N ALA A 18 37.98 2.65 43.33
CA ALA A 18 39.10 1.94 42.68
C ALA A 18 39.59 0.56 43.19
N ALA A 19 39.68 -0.39 42.25
CA ALA A 19 40.95 -0.96 41.77
C ALA A 19 40.77 -2.14 40.79
N SER A 20 41.46 -2.05 39.72
CA SER A 20 41.95 -2.96 38.70
C SER A 20 42.21 -4.42 39.11
N HIS A 21 41.87 -5.36 38.19
CA HIS A 21 42.77 -6.50 37.89
C HIS A 21 42.52 -7.00 36.45
N ALA A 22 43.63 -7.11 35.72
CA ALA A 22 43.76 -7.70 34.40
C ALA A 22 43.73 -9.27 34.51
N GLY A 23 43.18 -9.91 33.50
CA GLY A 23 43.29 -11.35 33.31
C GLY A 23 43.06 -11.69 31.83
N GLN A 24 44.17 -11.89 31.09
CA GLN A 24 44.22 -12.46 29.76
C GLN A 24 43.68 -13.89 29.79
N ASN A 25 42.86 -14.27 28.81
CA ASN A 25 42.95 -15.61 28.29
C ASN A 25 42.45 -15.67 26.82
N ASN A 26 43.28 -16.28 26.00
CA ASN A 26 43.12 -16.62 24.60
C ASN A 26 42.02 -17.68 24.40
N GLY A 27 41.15 -17.49 23.40
CA GLY A 27 40.24 -18.51 22.94
C GLY A 27 39.77 -18.20 21.53
N ASN A 28 40.48 -18.74 20.56
CA ASN A 28 40.26 -18.71 19.12
C ASN A 28 38.95 -19.45 18.77
N HIS A 29 37.90 -18.78 18.25
CA HIS A 29 36.86 -19.40 17.49
C HIS A 29 36.48 -18.51 16.29
N GLY A 30 36.82 -19.02 15.11
CA GLY A 30 36.55 -18.39 13.82
C GLY A 30 35.04 -18.19 13.57
N SER A 31 34.64 -16.95 13.47
CA SER A 31 33.34 -16.55 12.93
C SER A 31 33.51 -16.20 11.46
N HIS A 32 32.93 -17.01 10.58
CA HIS A 32 32.75 -16.68 9.18
C HIS A 32 31.89 -15.41 9.05
N ALA A 33 32.52 -14.26 8.92
CA ALA A 33 31.89 -13.03 8.50
C ALA A 33 31.56 -13.12 6.99
N GLY A 34 30.33 -13.42 6.67
CA GLY A 34 29.80 -13.33 5.31
C GLY A 34 29.89 -11.90 4.81
N HIS A 35 30.58 -11.71 3.67
CA HIS A 35 30.86 -10.42 3.04
C HIS A 35 29.60 -9.60 2.75
N PRO A 36 29.54 -8.28 3.10
CA PRO A 36 28.42 -7.39 2.84
C PRO A 36 28.16 -7.12 1.34
N ARG A 37 29.07 -7.51 0.44
CA ARG A 37 28.96 -7.33 -1.01
C ARG A 37 27.87 -8.15 -1.71
N SER A 38 27.42 -9.28 -1.15
CA SER A 38 26.40 -10.12 -1.80
C SER A 38 24.96 -9.59 -1.60
N ARG A 39 24.67 -8.95 -0.47
CA ARG A 39 23.33 -8.38 -0.18
C ARG A 39 23.04 -7.14 -1.03
N SER A 40 24.02 -6.25 -1.22
CA SER A 40 23.90 -5.04 -2.03
C SER A 40 23.65 -5.36 -3.51
N SER A 41 24.34 -6.37 -4.07
CA SER A 41 24.19 -6.76 -5.48
C SER A 41 22.82 -7.39 -5.78
N LYS A 42 22.25 -8.16 -4.84
CA LYS A 42 20.92 -8.80 -4.99
C LYS A 42 19.80 -7.76 -4.93
N LEU A 43 19.90 -6.77 -4.03
CA LEU A 43 18.96 -5.66 -3.92
C LEU A 43 18.95 -4.77 -5.17
N LEU A 44 20.11 -4.50 -5.72
CA LEU A 44 20.28 -3.73 -6.95
C LEU A 44 19.66 -4.45 -8.16
N LYS A 45 19.83 -5.79 -8.23
CA LYS A 45 19.27 -6.61 -9.29
C LYS A 45 17.73 -6.61 -9.27
N ASN A 46 17.14 -6.73 -8.09
CA ASN A 46 15.67 -6.69 -7.93
C ASN A 46 15.07 -5.33 -8.31
N ARG A 47 15.72 -4.23 -7.92
CA ARG A 47 15.29 -2.87 -8.30
C ARG A 47 15.33 -2.63 -9.81
N LYS A 48 16.37 -3.14 -10.49
CA LYS A 48 16.47 -3.09 -11.95
C LYS A 48 15.35 -3.84 -12.65
N THR A 49 14.98 -5.02 -12.15
CA THR A 49 13.90 -5.82 -12.72
C THR A 49 12.57 -5.07 -12.61
N LEU A 50 12.26 -4.52 -11.46
CA LEU A 50 11.02 -3.77 -11.21
C LEU A 50 10.89 -2.53 -12.12
N LEU A 51 11.99 -1.80 -12.33
CA LEU A 51 12.01 -0.65 -13.26
C LEU A 51 11.88 -1.09 -14.72
N MET A 52 12.48 -2.22 -15.10
CA MET A 52 12.34 -2.76 -16.44
C MET A 52 10.92 -3.24 -16.74
N ASP A 53 10.24 -3.85 -15.76
CA ASP A 53 8.85 -4.28 -15.88
C ASP A 53 7.93 -3.07 -16.02
N LEU A 54 8.14 -2.01 -15.25
CA LEU A 54 7.41 -0.76 -15.37
C LEU A 54 7.56 -0.16 -16.78
N VAL A 55 8.81 0.06 -17.23
CA VAL A 55 9.12 0.71 -18.51
C VAL A 55 8.73 -0.16 -19.72
N SER A 56 8.54 -1.48 -19.50
CA SER A 56 8.13 -2.43 -20.54
C SER A 56 6.63 -2.67 -20.58
N SER A 57 5.86 -2.11 -19.66
CA SER A 57 4.41 -2.27 -19.63
C SER A 57 3.75 -1.65 -20.86
N LYS A 58 2.64 -2.23 -21.36
CA LYS A 58 1.93 -1.75 -22.55
C LYS A 58 1.37 -0.32 -22.41
N ASN A 59 1.09 0.08 -21.16
CA ASN A 59 0.49 1.37 -20.83
C ASN A 59 1.52 2.37 -20.30
N TYR A 60 2.84 2.08 -20.43
CA TYR A 60 3.88 2.98 -19.98
C TYR A 60 4.06 4.13 -20.97
N GLU A 61 3.85 5.33 -20.50
CA GLU A 61 4.24 6.56 -21.20
C GLU A 61 5.60 7.06 -20.69
N PRO A 62 6.45 7.64 -21.54
CA PRO A 62 7.73 8.16 -21.13
C PRO A 62 7.60 9.18 -19.99
N MET A 63 8.26 8.94 -18.85
CA MET A 63 8.15 9.73 -17.61
C MET A 63 9.50 10.28 -17.19
N ARG A 64 9.49 11.42 -16.47
CA ARG A 64 10.69 11.96 -15.81
C ARG A 64 10.99 11.18 -14.54
N LEU A 65 12.24 11.25 -14.05
CA LEU A 65 12.66 10.57 -12.84
C LEU A 65 11.76 10.89 -11.62
N LYS A 66 11.31 12.13 -11.49
CA LYS A 66 10.41 12.56 -10.40
C LYS A 66 9.06 11.85 -10.46
N ASP A 67 8.53 11.63 -11.66
CA ASP A 67 7.22 11.01 -11.88
C ASP A 67 7.30 9.51 -11.62
N ILE A 68 8.39 8.86 -12.06
CA ILE A 68 8.72 7.47 -11.73
C ILE A 68 8.87 7.29 -10.21
N ALA A 69 9.55 8.24 -9.54
CA ALA A 69 9.71 8.21 -8.09
C ALA A 69 8.38 8.37 -7.33
N MET A 70 7.45 9.18 -7.86
CA MET A 70 6.10 9.31 -7.31
C MET A 70 5.27 8.05 -7.55
N LEU A 71 5.26 7.54 -8.77
CA LEU A 71 4.53 6.32 -9.13
C LEU A 71 4.97 5.13 -8.28
N LEU A 72 6.28 5.00 -8.04
CA LEU A 72 6.86 3.94 -7.21
C LEU A 72 6.89 4.29 -5.71
N GLN A 73 6.30 5.41 -5.30
CA GLN A 73 6.25 5.91 -3.92
C GLN A 73 7.62 5.96 -3.23
N VAL A 74 8.67 6.30 -3.98
CA VAL A 74 10.04 6.34 -3.46
C VAL A 74 10.24 7.55 -2.55
N PRO A 75 10.57 7.37 -1.25
CA PRO A 75 10.82 8.46 -0.32
C PRO A 75 11.90 9.42 -0.81
N LYS A 76 11.78 10.72 -0.49
CA LYS A 76 12.76 11.76 -0.93
C LYS A 76 14.21 11.38 -0.64
N ALA A 77 14.48 10.78 0.53
CA ALA A 77 15.81 10.34 0.93
C ALA A 77 16.40 9.20 0.07
N LYS A 78 15.57 8.46 -0.69
CA LYS A 78 16.01 7.34 -1.55
C LYS A 78 15.94 7.63 -3.04
N ARG A 79 15.62 8.87 -3.44
CA ARG A 79 15.53 9.24 -4.86
C ARG A 79 16.89 9.26 -5.57
N SER A 80 17.98 9.51 -4.85
CA SER A 80 19.34 9.37 -5.37
C SER A 80 19.67 7.93 -5.76
N GLU A 81 19.26 6.96 -4.94
CA GLU A 81 19.42 5.54 -5.27
C GLU A 81 18.62 5.13 -6.52
N LEU A 82 17.41 5.68 -6.69
CA LEU A 82 16.60 5.47 -7.89
C LEU A 82 17.31 6.05 -9.13
N ALA A 83 17.87 7.26 -9.02
CA ALA A 83 18.63 7.91 -10.10
C ALA A 83 19.83 7.04 -10.53
N GLU A 84 20.59 6.52 -9.59
CA GLU A 84 21.73 5.63 -9.86
C GLU A 84 21.31 4.35 -10.62
N VAL A 85 20.18 3.74 -10.20
CA VAL A 85 19.65 2.54 -10.89
C VAL A 85 19.20 2.87 -12.31
N MET A 86 18.54 4.02 -12.53
CA MET A 86 18.14 4.48 -13.86
C MET A 86 19.36 4.74 -14.76
N GLU A 87 20.40 5.40 -14.26
CA GLU A 87 21.65 5.61 -15.00
C GLU A 87 22.33 4.30 -15.39
N ILE A 88 22.32 3.30 -14.51
CA ILE A 88 22.86 1.98 -14.82
C ILE A 88 22.06 1.33 -15.95
N LEU A 89 20.72 1.41 -15.95
CA LEU A 89 19.88 0.87 -17.00
C LEU A 89 20.07 1.58 -18.35
N VAL A 90 20.35 2.89 -18.33
CA VAL A 90 20.74 3.66 -19.54
C VAL A 90 22.10 3.18 -20.05
N LYS A 91 23.10 3.04 -19.19
CA LYS A 91 24.43 2.51 -19.56
C LYS A 91 24.39 1.07 -20.10
N GLU A 92 23.45 0.28 -19.59
CA GLU A 92 23.20 -1.10 -20.09
C GLU A 92 22.43 -1.13 -21.41
N GLY A 93 21.99 0.04 -21.93
CA GLY A 93 21.21 0.14 -23.17
C GLY A 93 19.82 -0.45 -23.10
N LYS A 94 19.26 -0.58 -21.89
CA LYS A 94 17.91 -1.12 -21.66
C LYS A 94 16.82 -0.07 -21.72
N ILE A 95 17.15 1.15 -21.35
CA ILE A 95 16.28 2.33 -21.40
C ILE A 95 17.02 3.48 -22.06
N ASP A 96 16.26 4.36 -22.73
CA ASP A 96 16.77 5.58 -23.37
C ASP A 96 16.20 6.81 -22.67
N VAL A 97 16.99 7.89 -22.66
CA VAL A 97 16.53 9.21 -22.21
C VAL A 97 16.23 10.04 -23.45
N ILE A 98 14.98 10.52 -23.59
CA ILE A 98 14.59 11.42 -24.68
C ILE A 98 14.93 12.87 -24.36
N SER A 99 14.88 13.74 -25.38
CA SER A 99 15.39 15.12 -25.33
C SER A 99 14.81 16.00 -24.21
N ASP A 100 13.66 15.64 -23.65
CA ASP A 100 12.98 16.35 -22.55
C ASP A 100 13.26 15.75 -21.16
N GLY A 101 14.21 14.81 -21.06
CA GLY A 101 14.61 14.17 -19.81
C GLY A 101 13.67 13.06 -19.32
N ARG A 102 12.81 12.54 -20.18
CA ARG A 102 11.95 11.39 -19.88
C ARG A 102 12.63 10.08 -20.26
N TYR A 103 12.32 9.03 -19.53
CA TYR A 103 12.86 7.69 -19.74
C TYR A 103 11.85 6.83 -20.54
N GLN A 104 12.37 6.04 -21.48
CA GLN A 104 11.58 5.08 -22.26
C GLN A 104 12.35 3.76 -22.44
N LYS A 105 11.66 2.70 -22.82
CA LYS A 105 12.30 1.45 -23.20
C LYS A 105 13.17 1.64 -24.44
N SER A 106 14.41 1.17 -24.40
CA SER A 106 15.29 1.25 -25.59
C SER A 106 14.75 0.38 -26.73
N ARG A 107 14.66 0.96 -27.94
CA ARG A 107 14.24 0.28 -29.15
C ARG A 107 15.34 -0.57 -29.79
N GLY A 108 16.55 -0.57 -29.23
CA GLY A 108 17.77 -1.07 -29.86
C GLY A 108 18.43 -2.31 -29.25
N ALA A 109 17.83 -3.06 -28.34
CA ALA A 109 18.43 -4.26 -27.73
C ALA A 109 17.91 -5.58 -28.31
N SER A 110 17.65 -5.66 -29.62
CA SER A 110 17.45 -6.93 -30.29
C SER A 110 18.28 -6.95 -31.58
N THR A 111 19.24 -7.88 -31.66
CA THR A 111 19.95 -8.29 -32.90
C THR A 111 21.26 -7.62 -33.29
N THR A 112 22.27 -7.51 -32.40
CA THR A 112 23.64 -7.30 -32.92
C THR A 112 24.64 -8.37 -32.48
N THR A 113 24.36 -9.14 -31.43
CA THR A 113 25.30 -10.18 -30.94
C THR A 113 25.11 -11.54 -31.65
N GLU A 114 23.87 -11.90 -32.03
CA GLU A 114 23.61 -13.15 -32.72
C GLU A 114 24.01 -13.16 -34.22
N LYS A 115 24.14 -11.97 -34.85
CA LYS A 115 24.57 -11.90 -36.27
C LYS A 115 26.10 -11.96 -36.44
N ARG A 116 26.90 -11.69 -35.40
CA ARG A 116 28.36 -11.85 -35.49
C ARG A 116 28.81 -13.30 -35.33
N GLU A 117 28.19 -14.05 -34.42
CA GLU A 117 28.53 -15.46 -34.25
C GLU A 117 28.09 -16.40 -35.41
N LYS A 118 27.01 -16.02 -36.16
CA LYS A 118 26.59 -16.79 -37.35
C LYS A 118 27.40 -16.49 -38.60
N ARG A 119 28.17 -15.42 -38.64
CA ARG A 119 29.02 -15.08 -39.81
C ARG A 119 30.39 -15.77 -39.78
N ASP A 120 30.92 -16.05 -38.59
CA ASP A 120 32.22 -16.71 -38.42
C ASP A 120 32.13 -18.25 -38.52
N ARG A 121 30.91 -18.83 -38.48
CA ARG A 121 30.71 -20.27 -38.69
C ARG A 121 30.43 -20.68 -40.14
N ARG A 122 30.30 -19.75 -41.11
CA ARG A 122 30.06 -20.02 -42.53
C ARG A 122 31.27 -19.94 -43.44
N ALA A 123 32.45 -19.63 -42.89
CA ALA A 123 33.69 -19.49 -43.67
C ALA A 123 34.60 -20.74 -43.63
N GLY A 124 34.14 -21.85 -43.07
CA GLY A 124 35.02 -23.01 -42.82
C GLY A 124 34.60 -24.36 -43.37
N GLU A 125 33.65 -24.46 -44.33
CA GLU A 125 33.37 -25.77 -44.96
C GLU A 125 32.94 -25.65 -46.41
N GLN A 126 33.91 -25.52 -47.31
CA GLN A 126 33.81 -25.97 -48.68
C GLN A 126 34.81 -27.09 -48.90
N GLY A 127 34.31 -28.31 -49.07
CA GLY A 127 35.11 -29.40 -49.61
C GLY A 127 34.67 -30.78 -49.15
N ARG A 128 33.83 -31.45 -49.92
CA ARG A 128 34.05 -32.75 -50.53
C ARG A 128 32.74 -33.50 -50.85
N ARG A 129 32.71 -33.91 -52.09
CA ARG A 129 31.69 -34.64 -52.84
C ARG A 129 31.42 -36.05 -52.32
N GLY A 130 30.20 -36.62 -52.59
CA GLY A 130 29.90 -38.02 -52.59
C GLY A 130 28.41 -38.31 -52.54
N ARG A 131 27.85 -38.56 -53.63
CA ARG A 131 26.84 -39.41 -54.24
C ARG A 131 26.02 -40.37 -53.38
N ASP A 132 24.74 -40.44 -53.80
CA ASP A 132 23.77 -41.55 -53.87
C ASP A 132 22.98 -41.87 -52.57
N ASP A 133 21.73 -41.99 -52.60
CA ASP A 133 20.63 -42.65 -53.20
C ASP A 133 19.36 -42.71 -52.37
N ARG A 134 18.24 -42.34 -53.00
CA ARG A 134 16.90 -42.96 -52.96
C ARG A 134 16.11 -43.21 -51.65
N PHE A 135 14.87 -42.66 -51.71
CA PHE A 135 13.55 -43.14 -51.22
C PHE A 135 13.27 -43.28 -49.72
N HIS A 136 12.36 -42.46 -49.19
CA HIS A 136 10.97 -42.86 -48.90
C HIS A 136 10.13 -41.71 -48.38
N ARG A 137 8.99 -41.50 -49.05
CA ARG A 137 7.87 -40.70 -48.61
C ARG A 137 7.27 -41.31 -47.35
N LYS A 138 6.98 -40.50 -46.33
CA LYS A 138 5.81 -40.67 -45.46
C LYS A 138 5.28 -39.31 -45.01
N ASN A 139 4.03 -39.09 -45.35
CA ASN A 139 3.18 -38.01 -44.89
C ASN A 139 3.08 -38.04 -43.34
N GLY A 140 3.36 -36.92 -42.68
CA GLY A 140 2.98 -36.62 -41.31
C GLY A 140 2.51 -35.19 -41.30
N LYS A 141 1.19 -35.00 -41.20
CA LYS A 141 0.57 -33.73 -40.84
C LYS A 141 0.94 -33.47 -39.38
N ASP A 142 1.87 -32.62 -39.13
CA ASP A 142 2.03 -32.03 -37.79
C ASP A 142 1.39 -30.65 -37.80
N GLY A 143 0.25 -30.57 -37.10
CA GLY A 143 -0.44 -29.34 -36.85
C GLY A 143 0.44 -28.39 -36.01
N ASP A 144 0.65 -27.23 -36.54
CA ASP A 144 1.27 -26.10 -35.86
C ASP A 144 0.34 -25.70 -34.70
N THR A 145 0.56 -26.28 -33.52
CA THR A 145 -0.02 -25.81 -32.29
C THR A 145 0.77 -24.57 -31.87
N GLU A 146 0.25 -23.39 -32.18
CA GLU A 146 0.69 -22.14 -31.56
C GLU A 146 0.78 -22.35 -30.05
N LYS A 147 2.01 -22.45 -29.54
CA LYS A 147 2.28 -22.39 -28.11
C LYS A 147 1.90 -20.99 -27.65
N LYS A 148 0.70 -20.87 -27.09
CA LYS A 148 0.32 -19.67 -26.32
C LYS A 148 1.46 -19.32 -25.37
N PRO A 149 1.87 -18.03 -25.27
CA PRO A 149 2.91 -17.64 -24.34
C PRO A 149 2.48 -18.10 -22.94
N ARG A 150 3.31 -18.92 -22.28
CA ARG A 150 3.14 -19.23 -20.86
C ARG A 150 3.25 -17.89 -20.13
N ILE A 151 2.14 -17.41 -19.59
CA ILE A 151 2.14 -16.36 -18.58
C ILE A 151 2.98 -16.94 -17.44
N GLN A 152 4.16 -16.37 -17.20
CA GLN A 152 4.91 -16.66 -15.98
C GLN A 152 4.04 -16.12 -14.83
N THR A 153 3.38 -17.03 -14.13
CA THR A 153 2.71 -16.71 -12.88
C THR A 153 3.78 -16.22 -11.92
N VAL A 154 3.65 -14.97 -11.48
CA VAL A 154 4.52 -14.42 -10.43
C VAL A 154 4.31 -15.29 -9.20
N ASP A 155 5.39 -15.86 -8.69
CA ASP A 155 5.35 -16.59 -7.42
C ASP A 155 5.20 -15.57 -6.29
N ILE A 156 3.97 -15.40 -5.80
CA ILE A 156 3.62 -14.43 -4.76
C ILE A 156 4.37 -14.73 -3.47
N GLN A 157 4.57 -16.01 -3.13
CA GLN A 157 5.34 -16.41 -1.95
C GLN A 157 6.80 -15.97 -2.08
N ALA A 158 7.40 -16.10 -3.26
CA ALA A 158 8.75 -15.60 -3.48
C ALA A 158 8.87 -14.08 -3.25
N VAL A 159 7.82 -13.30 -3.52
CA VAL A 159 7.76 -11.87 -3.19
C VAL A 159 7.69 -11.66 -1.69
N VAL A 160 6.80 -12.36 -1.00
CA VAL A 160 6.65 -12.30 0.48
C VAL A 160 7.98 -12.63 1.16
N ASP A 161 8.66 -13.69 0.74
CA ASP A 161 9.95 -14.12 1.29
C ASP A 161 11.07 -13.11 0.99
N ALA A 162 11.11 -12.57 -0.24
CA ALA A 162 12.12 -11.59 -0.65
C ALA A 162 12.05 -10.29 0.14
N TYR A 163 10.86 -9.84 0.48
CA TYR A 163 10.62 -8.65 1.27
C TYR A 163 10.52 -8.93 2.77
N GLN A 164 10.60 -10.20 3.20
CA GLN A 164 10.49 -10.63 4.60
C GLN A 164 9.21 -10.12 5.26
N ILE A 165 8.08 -10.18 4.53
CA ILE A 165 6.79 -9.72 5.04
C ILE A 165 6.30 -10.72 6.10
N PRO A 166 6.03 -10.29 7.34
CA PRO A 166 5.63 -11.19 8.41
C PRO A 166 4.16 -11.62 8.22
N GLU A 167 3.93 -12.88 7.85
CA GLU A 167 2.57 -13.40 7.62
C GLU A 167 1.85 -13.70 8.94
N GLU A 168 2.55 -14.23 9.93
CA GLU A 168 1.97 -14.62 11.23
C GLU A 168 2.17 -13.55 12.30
N PHE A 169 1.23 -13.49 13.23
CA PHE A 169 1.34 -12.65 14.42
C PHE A 169 1.93 -13.44 15.59
N PRO A 170 2.79 -12.81 16.40
CA PRO A 170 3.26 -13.41 17.65
C PRO A 170 2.11 -13.77 18.59
N ALA A 171 2.21 -14.88 19.31
CA ALA A 171 1.18 -15.38 20.22
C ALA A 171 0.67 -14.32 21.20
N ARG A 172 1.58 -13.49 21.76
CA ARG A 172 1.22 -12.38 22.67
C ARG A 172 0.30 -11.33 22.02
N VAL A 173 0.45 -11.10 20.71
CA VAL A 173 -0.38 -10.15 19.93
C VAL A 173 -1.77 -10.74 19.74
N ILE A 174 -1.85 -12.01 19.37
CA ILE A 174 -3.12 -12.74 19.24
C ILE A 174 -3.88 -12.76 20.57
N THR A 175 -3.21 -13.14 21.67
CA THR A 175 -3.83 -13.15 23.01
C THR A 175 -4.35 -11.77 23.42
N GLN A 176 -3.68 -10.69 23.04
CA GLN A 176 -4.17 -9.33 23.32
C GLN A 176 -5.37 -8.99 22.43
N ALA A 177 -5.32 -9.34 21.14
CA ALA A 177 -6.44 -9.13 20.22
C ALA A 177 -7.71 -9.87 20.66
N GLU A 178 -7.57 -11.10 21.15
CA GLU A 178 -8.70 -11.90 21.66
C GLU A 178 -9.40 -11.29 22.87
N LYS A 179 -8.72 -10.42 23.63
CA LYS A 179 -9.30 -9.69 24.76
C LYS A 179 -10.08 -8.44 24.36
N CYS A 180 -9.93 -7.98 23.11
CA CYS A 180 -10.72 -6.86 22.62
C CYS A 180 -12.19 -7.28 22.49
N PRO A 181 -13.13 -6.42 22.88
CA PRO A 181 -14.57 -6.70 22.74
C PRO A 181 -14.95 -6.87 21.26
N GLU A 182 -16.07 -7.53 21.01
CA GLU A 182 -16.64 -7.65 19.65
C GLU A 182 -17.61 -6.52 19.33
N GLU A 183 -18.14 -5.90 20.37
CA GLU A 183 -19.10 -4.79 20.30
C GLU A 183 -18.63 -3.63 21.17
N VAL A 184 -19.14 -2.43 20.90
CA VAL A 184 -18.89 -1.23 21.69
C VAL A 184 -19.49 -1.45 23.10
N ILE A 185 -18.69 -1.29 24.13
CA ILE A 185 -19.16 -1.48 25.50
C ILE A 185 -19.71 -0.15 26.09
N PRO A 186 -20.64 -0.20 27.06
CA PRO A 186 -21.29 1.00 27.59
C PRO A 186 -20.34 2.09 28.07
N ASN A 187 -19.17 1.73 28.57
CA ASN A 187 -18.18 2.70 29.05
C ASN A 187 -17.55 3.53 27.91
N ASP A 188 -17.51 2.97 26.71
CA ASP A 188 -16.89 3.61 25.52
C ASP A 188 -17.76 4.75 24.95
N TYR A 189 -19.02 4.88 25.37
CA TYR A 189 -19.87 5.99 24.97
C TYR A 189 -19.58 7.31 25.72
N ASN A 190 -18.89 7.22 26.86
CA ASN A 190 -18.66 8.37 27.71
C ASN A 190 -17.79 9.43 27.01
N GLY A 191 -18.31 10.63 26.89
CA GLY A 191 -17.63 11.76 26.27
C GLY A 191 -17.65 11.79 24.74
N ARG A 192 -18.22 10.77 24.09
CA ARG A 192 -18.32 10.68 22.63
C ARG A 192 -19.61 11.31 22.11
N LEU A 193 -19.50 11.93 20.94
CA LEU A 193 -20.66 12.46 20.23
C LEU A 193 -21.41 11.30 19.54
N ASP A 194 -22.71 11.19 19.80
CA ASP A 194 -23.57 10.18 19.19
C ASP A 194 -24.04 10.62 17.79
N LEU A 195 -23.52 9.95 16.76
CA LEU A 195 -23.88 10.19 15.35
C LEU A 195 -24.62 9.01 14.72
N LYS A 196 -25.14 8.07 15.51
CA LYS A 196 -25.80 6.84 15.02
C LYS A 196 -27.06 7.11 14.20
N SER A 197 -27.65 8.29 14.33
CA SER A 197 -28.81 8.72 13.53
C SER A 197 -28.45 9.42 12.21
N TRP A 198 -27.17 9.65 11.97
CA TRP A 198 -26.72 10.24 10.72
C TRP A 198 -26.72 9.18 9.63
N GLN A 199 -27.20 9.57 8.44
CA GLN A 199 -27.09 8.71 7.27
C GLN A 199 -25.63 8.66 6.81
N MET A 200 -25.05 7.47 6.79
CA MET A 200 -23.65 7.27 6.41
C MET A 200 -23.41 5.91 5.77
N VAL A 201 -22.38 5.86 4.92
CA VAL A 201 -22.00 4.66 4.19
C VAL A 201 -20.48 4.48 4.22
N THR A 202 -20.02 3.23 4.08
CA THR A 202 -18.66 2.92 3.60
C THR A 202 -18.72 2.70 2.09
N ILE A 203 -17.66 3.06 1.34
CA ILE A 203 -17.58 2.86 -0.12
C ILE A 203 -16.21 2.28 -0.45
N ASP A 204 -16.14 0.98 -0.72
CA ASP A 204 -14.90 0.21 -0.86
C ASP A 204 -14.93 -0.72 -2.08
N GLY A 205 -13.88 -1.52 -2.26
CA GLY A 205 -13.89 -2.64 -3.20
C GLY A 205 -14.81 -3.77 -2.74
N GLU A 206 -15.26 -4.62 -3.67
CA GLU A 206 -16.18 -5.74 -3.39
C GLU A 206 -15.66 -6.69 -2.32
N ASP A 207 -14.35 -6.95 -2.33
CA ASP A 207 -13.69 -7.92 -1.43
C ASP A 207 -13.16 -7.29 -0.13
N ALA A 208 -13.28 -5.97 0.06
CA ALA A 208 -12.80 -5.28 1.26
C ALA A 208 -13.52 -5.80 2.52
N LYS A 209 -12.77 -6.02 3.59
CA LYS A 209 -13.26 -6.48 4.90
C LYS A 209 -12.82 -5.59 6.04
N ASP A 210 -11.83 -4.78 5.79
CA ASP A 210 -11.23 -3.77 6.65
C ASP A 210 -11.77 -2.40 6.20
N LEU A 211 -12.98 -2.07 6.67
CA LEU A 211 -13.67 -0.83 6.33
C LEU A 211 -13.22 0.26 7.32
N ASP A 212 -12.20 1.01 6.94
CA ASP A 212 -11.53 1.95 7.84
C ASP A 212 -12.22 3.32 7.90
N ASP A 213 -12.96 3.70 6.85
CA ASP A 213 -13.62 4.99 6.73
C ASP A 213 -15.09 4.90 6.31
N ALA A 214 -15.91 5.81 6.86
CA ALA A 214 -17.27 6.04 6.44
C ALA A 214 -17.49 7.52 6.15
N VAL A 215 -18.44 7.82 5.28
CA VAL A 215 -18.77 9.18 4.89
C VAL A 215 -20.25 9.47 5.05
N SER A 216 -20.57 10.70 5.43
CA SER A 216 -21.90 11.26 5.48
C SER A 216 -21.92 12.62 4.81
N VAL A 217 -22.95 12.94 4.03
CA VAL A 217 -23.11 14.24 3.38
C VAL A 217 -24.55 14.70 3.49
N THR A 218 -24.72 15.95 3.91
CA THR A 218 -26.01 16.64 3.85
C THR A 218 -25.82 18.03 3.28
N LYS A 219 -26.77 18.50 2.47
CA LYS A 219 -26.78 19.84 1.89
C LYS A 219 -27.87 20.70 2.55
N ALA A 220 -27.51 21.90 2.98
CA ALA A 220 -28.42 22.89 3.54
C ALA A 220 -28.16 24.25 2.88
N GLY A 221 -29.08 24.69 1.99
CA GLY A 221 -28.88 25.88 1.17
C GLY A 221 -27.62 25.75 0.30
N ASP A 222 -26.71 26.71 0.43
CA ASP A 222 -25.47 26.79 -0.34
C ASP A 222 -24.27 26.14 0.36
N THR A 223 -24.52 25.36 1.43
CA THR A 223 -23.46 24.69 2.17
C THR A 223 -23.69 23.19 2.27
N TRP A 224 -22.60 22.42 2.35
CA TRP A 224 -22.60 21.01 2.66
C TRP A 224 -22.02 20.78 4.05
N THR A 225 -22.59 19.83 4.77
CA THR A 225 -21.95 19.21 5.93
C THR A 225 -21.42 17.86 5.50
N LEU A 226 -20.09 17.74 5.44
CA LEU A 226 -19.37 16.49 5.13
C LEU A 226 -18.82 15.91 6.42
N GLY A 227 -19.24 14.70 6.78
CA GLY A 227 -18.63 13.91 7.84
C GLY A 227 -17.69 12.86 7.24
N VAL A 228 -16.46 12.82 7.73
CA VAL A 228 -15.50 11.74 7.47
C VAL A 228 -15.23 11.07 8.80
N HIS A 229 -15.53 9.79 8.88
CA HIS A 229 -15.52 9.01 10.11
C HIS A 229 -14.48 7.89 9.97
N ILE A 230 -13.38 7.97 10.70
CA ILE A 230 -12.30 6.98 10.68
C ILE A 230 -12.44 6.08 11.91
N ALA A 231 -12.33 4.78 11.73
CA ALA A 231 -12.36 3.82 12.82
C ALA A 231 -11.37 4.19 13.94
N ASP A 232 -11.84 4.32 15.18
CA ASP A 232 -11.00 4.67 16.34
C ASP A 232 -10.23 3.45 16.83
N VAL A 233 -9.20 3.07 16.05
CA VAL A 233 -8.32 1.95 16.36
C VAL A 233 -7.57 2.17 17.68
N SER A 234 -7.29 3.43 18.03
CA SER A 234 -6.53 3.80 19.23
C SER A 234 -7.27 3.47 20.55
N ASN A 235 -8.59 3.35 20.51
CA ASN A 235 -9.37 2.89 21.65
C ASN A 235 -9.00 1.44 22.04
N TYR A 236 -8.64 0.61 21.08
CA TYR A 236 -8.35 -0.81 21.25
C TYR A 236 -6.86 -1.14 21.25
N VAL A 237 -6.07 -0.39 20.50
CA VAL A 237 -4.62 -0.55 20.38
C VAL A 237 -3.91 0.50 21.22
N GLN A 238 -3.69 0.15 22.49
CA GLN A 238 -3.06 1.07 23.44
C GLN A 238 -1.56 1.22 23.16
N GLU A 239 -1.06 2.43 23.33
CA GLU A 239 0.36 2.77 23.17
C GLU A 239 1.28 1.83 23.96
N ASN A 240 2.39 1.42 23.36
CA ASN A 240 3.36 0.49 23.92
C ASN A 240 2.80 -0.91 24.25
N SER A 241 1.61 -1.26 23.78
CA SER A 241 1.07 -2.62 23.90
C SER A 241 1.76 -3.61 22.95
N ALA A 242 1.44 -4.90 23.05
CA ALA A 242 1.96 -5.89 22.10
C ALA A 242 1.39 -5.67 20.69
N LEU A 243 0.11 -5.26 20.59
CA LEU A 243 -0.55 -4.89 19.34
C LEU A 243 0.14 -3.68 18.68
N ASP A 244 0.35 -2.61 19.44
CA ASP A 244 0.99 -1.38 18.98
C ASP A 244 2.40 -1.63 18.45
N ARG A 245 3.25 -2.32 19.22
CA ARG A 245 4.62 -2.64 18.78
C ARG A 245 4.65 -3.48 17.50
N GLU A 246 3.72 -4.43 17.35
CA GLU A 246 3.65 -5.24 16.15
C GLU A 246 3.11 -4.42 14.96
N ALA A 247 2.11 -3.57 15.17
CA ALA A 247 1.59 -2.67 14.16
C ALA A 247 2.68 -1.70 13.64
N LEU A 248 3.44 -1.07 14.55
CA LEU A 248 4.59 -0.23 14.19
C LEU A 248 5.65 -0.99 13.39
N LYS A 249 5.93 -2.24 13.75
CA LYS A 249 6.88 -3.09 13.04
C LYS A 249 6.41 -3.43 11.62
N ARG A 250 5.11 -3.70 11.43
CA ARG A 250 4.51 -3.98 10.11
C ARG A 250 4.38 -2.71 9.28
N GLY A 251 3.97 -1.61 9.88
CA GLY A 251 3.84 -0.29 9.29
C GLY A 251 2.63 -0.09 8.38
N THR A 252 2.11 -1.17 7.77
CA THR A 252 0.93 -1.16 6.89
C THR A 252 0.39 -2.57 6.70
N SER A 253 -0.86 -2.71 6.24
CA SER A 253 -1.34 -3.94 5.61
C SER A 253 -0.73 -4.10 4.22
N VAL A 254 -0.50 -5.33 3.78
CA VAL A 254 0.04 -5.65 2.45
C VAL A 254 -1.02 -6.40 1.66
N TYR A 255 -1.47 -5.79 0.55
CA TYR A 255 -2.47 -6.35 -0.33
C TYR A 255 -1.79 -7.08 -1.47
N LEU A 256 -1.93 -8.41 -1.50
CA LEU A 256 -1.42 -9.30 -2.54
C LEU A 256 -2.59 -9.74 -3.44
N PRO A 257 -2.33 -10.20 -4.68
CA PRO A 257 -3.40 -10.64 -5.58
C PRO A 257 -4.25 -11.81 -5.05
N ASP A 258 -3.69 -12.64 -4.14
CA ASP A 258 -4.32 -13.85 -3.60
C ASP A 258 -4.73 -13.70 -2.12
N ARG A 259 -4.18 -12.74 -1.39
CA ARG A 259 -4.43 -12.55 0.04
C ARG A 259 -3.99 -11.20 0.57
N VAL A 260 -4.51 -10.84 1.73
CA VAL A 260 -4.07 -9.68 2.50
C VAL A 260 -3.29 -10.15 3.73
N ILE A 261 -2.11 -9.56 3.95
CA ILE A 261 -1.32 -9.69 5.17
C ILE A 261 -1.58 -8.43 6.00
N PRO A 262 -2.45 -8.48 7.01
CA PRO A 262 -2.92 -7.28 7.69
C PRO A 262 -1.90 -6.71 8.68
N MET A 263 -1.96 -5.39 8.90
CA MET A 263 -1.16 -4.71 9.94
C MET A 263 -1.61 -5.09 11.34
N LEU A 264 -2.91 -5.29 11.54
CA LEU A 264 -3.53 -5.73 12.80
C LEU A 264 -4.19 -7.10 12.64
N PRO A 265 -4.32 -7.91 13.71
CA PRO A 265 -5.08 -9.16 13.67
C PRO A 265 -6.50 -8.94 13.14
N LYS A 266 -7.01 -9.89 12.35
CA LYS A 266 -8.35 -9.79 11.72
C LYS A 266 -9.50 -9.58 12.70
N ARG A 267 -9.34 -10.00 13.96
CA ARG A 267 -10.30 -9.72 15.03
C ARG A 267 -10.52 -8.22 15.24
N LEU A 268 -9.47 -7.41 15.04
CA LEU A 268 -9.58 -5.95 15.06
C LEU A 268 -9.90 -5.41 13.66
N SER A 269 -9.05 -5.67 12.66
CA SER A 269 -9.15 -5.03 11.34
C SER A 269 -10.43 -5.37 10.58
N ASN A 270 -10.98 -6.57 10.73
CA ASN A 270 -12.24 -6.98 10.10
C ASN A 270 -13.42 -7.02 11.10
N GLY A 271 -13.12 -6.84 12.39
CA GLY A 271 -14.06 -6.92 13.50
C GLY A 271 -14.41 -5.55 14.08
N ILE A 272 -13.98 -5.32 15.35
CA ILE A 272 -14.38 -4.13 16.10
C ILE A 272 -13.90 -2.80 15.49
N CYS A 273 -12.77 -2.81 14.78
CA CYS A 273 -12.24 -1.63 14.07
C CYS A 273 -12.77 -1.50 12.64
N SER A 274 -13.53 -2.48 12.10
CA SER A 274 -14.16 -2.35 10.79
C SER A 274 -15.53 -1.71 10.92
N LEU A 275 -15.81 -0.68 10.14
CA LEU A 275 -17.08 0.05 10.15
C LEU A 275 -18.19 -0.73 9.43
N ASN A 276 -18.48 -1.92 9.95
CA ASN A 276 -19.43 -2.86 9.39
C ASN A 276 -20.88 -2.32 9.42
N GLU A 277 -21.64 -2.58 8.36
CA GLU A 277 -23.04 -2.19 8.22
C GLU A 277 -23.89 -2.62 9.42
N GLY A 278 -24.73 -1.72 9.92
CA GLY A 278 -25.67 -1.94 11.00
C GLY A 278 -25.07 -2.09 12.39
N GLN A 279 -23.73 -2.06 12.51
CA GLN A 279 -23.05 -2.23 13.79
C GLN A 279 -22.59 -0.89 14.35
N GLU A 280 -22.69 -0.74 15.68
CA GLU A 280 -22.15 0.42 16.37
C GLU A 280 -20.64 0.33 16.41
N ARG A 281 -19.95 1.43 16.10
CA ARG A 281 -18.49 1.51 16.06
C ARG A 281 -18.02 2.83 16.64
N LEU A 282 -16.83 2.80 17.21
CA LEU A 282 -16.14 4.01 17.65
C LEU A 282 -15.37 4.60 16.47
N ALA A 283 -15.49 5.90 16.31
CA ALA A 283 -14.80 6.62 15.26
C ALA A 283 -14.20 7.93 15.77
N LEU A 284 -13.15 8.38 15.10
CA LEU A 284 -12.68 9.76 15.14
C LEU A 284 -13.28 10.45 13.90
N SER A 285 -14.16 11.41 14.13
CA SER A 285 -14.91 12.06 13.05
C SER A 285 -14.45 13.49 12.83
N CYS A 286 -14.24 13.83 11.55
CA CYS A 286 -14.07 15.21 11.10
C CYS A 286 -15.35 15.66 10.40
N ILE A 287 -16.07 16.57 11.01
CA ILE A 287 -17.31 17.13 10.49
C ILE A 287 -16.99 18.52 9.91
N MET A 288 -17.14 18.69 8.60
CA MET A 288 -16.75 19.90 7.89
C MET A 288 -17.97 20.60 7.30
N THR A 289 -18.03 21.93 7.44
CA THR A 289 -18.94 22.77 6.68
C THR A 289 -18.21 23.32 5.46
N ILE A 290 -18.73 23.03 4.26
CA ILE A 290 -18.11 23.38 2.98
C ILE A 290 -19.06 24.30 2.21
N ASN A 291 -18.57 25.41 1.66
CA ASN A 291 -19.36 26.32 0.86
C ASN A 291 -19.42 25.88 -0.62
N GLU A 292 -20.24 26.58 -1.43
CA GLU A 292 -20.42 26.33 -2.88
C GLU A 292 -19.13 26.35 -3.71
N LYS A 293 -18.07 27.02 -3.21
CA LYS A 293 -16.74 27.08 -3.85
C LYS A 293 -15.83 25.93 -3.43
N GLY A 294 -16.33 24.93 -2.72
CA GLY A 294 -15.54 23.80 -2.22
C GLY A 294 -14.55 24.15 -1.10
N ARG A 295 -14.74 25.31 -0.41
CA ARG A 295 -13.86 25.71 0.69
C ARG A 295 -14.46 25.30 2.03
N VAL A 296 -13.66 24.69 2.87
CA VAL A 296 -14.01 24.41 4.26
C VAL A 296 -14.08 25.74 5.02
N ILE A 297 -15.27 26.09 5.52
CA ILE A 297 -15.54 27.32 6.28
C ILE A 297 -15.68 27.09 7.78
N GLY A 298 -15.79 25.82 8.19
CA GLY A 298 -15.81 25.39 9.58
C GLY A 298 -15.56 23.89 9.67
N HIS A 299 -14.99 23.44 10.79
CA HIS A 299 -14.82 22.02 11.06
C HIS A 299 -14.85 21.72 12.55
N GLN A 300 -15.18 20.49 12.88
CA GLN A 300 -15.10 19.91 14.22
C GLN A 300 -14.48 18.53 14.13
N ILE A 301 -13.50 18.25 14.99
CA ILE A 301 -12.97 16.90 15.17
C ILE A 301 -13.46 16.41 16.53
N ALA A 302 -14.04 15.21 16.55
CA ALA A 302 -14.62 14.63 17.76
C ALA A 302 -14.45 13.10 17.76
N GLU A 303 -14.30 12.55 18.96
CA GLU A 303 -14.54 11.13 19.20
C GLU A 303 -16.04 10.88 19.13
N THR A 304 -16.45 9.86 18.38
CA THR A 304 -17.87 9.61 18.07
C THR A 304 -18.23 8.14 18.23
N VAL A 305 -19.53 7.90 18.37
CA VAL A 305 -20.14 6.60 18.15
C VAL A 305 -21.01 6.71 16.90
N ILE A 306 -20.76 5.83 15.94
CA ILE A 306 -21.42 5.81 14.65
C ILE A 306 -22.09 4.45 14.39
N ARG A 307 -23.00 4.42 13.40
CA ARG A 307 -23.55 3.19 12.85
C ARG A 307 -23.75 3.38 11.34
N VAL A 308 -22.98 2.64 10.55
CA VAL A 308 -23.07 2.68 9.08
C VAL A 308 -24.38 2.06 8.62
N ASP A 309 -25.13 2.76 7.77
CA ASP A 309 -26.41 2.28 7.23
C ASP A 309 -26.23 1.20 6.18
N ARG A 310 -25.25 1.39 5.27
CA ARG A 310 -24.95 0.44 4.19
C ARG A 310 -23.46 0.41 3.88
N ARG A 311 -22.98 -0.81 3.61
CA ARG A 311 -21.70 -1.02 2.96
C ARG A 311 -21.91 -0.96 1.44
N MET A 312 -21.37 0.08 0.81
CA MET A 312 -21.43 0.26 -0.64
C MET A 312 -20.15 -0.17 -1.30
N THR A 313 -20.22 -0.44 -2.61
CA THR A 313 -19.02 -0.66 -3.43
C THR A 313 -18.83 0.48 -4.42
N TYR A 314 -17.58 0.72 -4.84
CA TYR A 314 -17.29 1.71 -5.89
C TYR A 314 -18.08 1.43 -7.16
N THR A 315 -18.22 0.14 -7.54
CA THR A 315 -18.97 -0.29 -8.72
C THR A 315 -20.46 0.06 -8.59
N ALA A 316 -21.08 -0.26 -7.45
CA ALA A 316 -22.51 0.01 -7.23
C ALA A 316 -22.80 1.52 -7.20
N VAL A 317 -22.00 2.31 -6.47
CA VAL A 317 -22.19 3.77 -6.41
C VAL A 317 -21.97 4.41 -7.79
N ASN A 318 -20.95 3.96 -8.53
CA ASN A 318 -20.73 4.44 -9.89
C ASN A 318 -21.91 4.11 -10.82
N ALA A 319 -22.42 2.89 -10.78
CA ALA A 319 -23.59 2.48 -11.60
C ALA A 319 -24.83 3.35 -11.28
N ILE A 320 -25.12 3.57 -9.98
CA ILE A 320 -26.23 4.44 -9.53
C ILE A 320 -26.09 5.88 -10.07
N LEU A 321 -24.88 6.40 -10.13
CA LEU A 321 -24.64 7.79 -10.51
C LEU A 321 -24.52 7.99 -12.03
N THR A 322 -23.95 7.03 -12.77
CA THR A 322 -23.62 7.20 -14.20
C THR A 322 -24.57 6.46 -15.14
N GLU A 323 -25.12 5.32 -14.72
CA GLU A 323 -25.94 4.43 -15.55
C GLU A 323 -27.25 4.00 -14.84
N PRO A 324 -28.02 4.94 -14.26
CA PRO A 324 -29.21 4.61 -13.44
C PRO A 324 -30.28 3.82 -14.19
N GLU A 325 -30.43 4.08 -15.50
CA GLU A 325 -31.42 3.38 -16.34
C GLU A 325 -31.04 1.92 -16.63
N ALA A 326 -29.73 1.61 -16.61
CA ALA A 326 -29.24 0.25 -16.82
C ALA A 326 -29.32 -0.62 -15.54
N HIS A 327 -29.44 0.00 -14.36
CA HIS A 327 -29.43 -0.65 -13.05
C HIS A 327 -30.61 -0.24 -12.16
N PRO A 328 -31.87 -0.45 -12.61
CA PRO A 328 -33.05 -0.06 -11.82
C PRO A 328 -33.14 -0.80 -10.49
N GLU A 329 -32.61 -2.02 -10.39
CA GLU A 329 -32.55 -2.81 -9.17
C GLU A 329 -31.71 -2.14 -8.07
N LEU A 330 -30.56 -1.51 -8.43
CA LEU A 330 -29.74 -0.77 -7.47
C LEU A 330 -30.42 0.51 -7.01
N LEU A 331 -31.18 1.17 -7.90
CA LEU A 331 -31.96 2.35 -7.53
C LEU A 331 -33.09 2.02 -6.56
N GLU A 332 -33.75 0.87 -6.73
CA GLU A 332 -34.82 0.41 -5.83
C GLU A 332 -34.22 0.01 -4.47
N GLU A 333 -33.13 -0.78 -4.46
CA GLU A 333 -32.48 -1.26 -3.24
C GLU A 333 -31.91 -0.12 -2.39
N TYR A 334 -31.27 0.87 -3.04
CA TYR A 334 -30.56 1.97 -2.34
C TYR A 334 -31.26 3.32 -2.49
N HIS A 335 -32.58 3.33 -2.76
CA HIS A 335 -33.34 4.55 -3.05
C HIS A 335 -33.18 5.65 -2.00
N GLU A 336 -33.07 5.28 -0.72
CA GLU A 336 -32.87 6.22 0.40
C GLU A 336 -31.47 6.90 0.36
N LEU A 337 -30.48 6.26 -0.25
CA LEU A 337 -29.08 6.74 -0.32
C LEU A 337 -28.80 7.53 -1.60
N VAL A 338 -29.60 7.36 -2.65
CA VAL A 338 -29.40 8.05 -3.94
C VAL A 338 -29.29 9.57 -3.79
N PRO A 339 -30.10 10.26 -2.96
CA PRO A 339 -29.95 11.70 -2.74
C PRO A 339 -28.59 12.06 -2.16
N MET A 340 -28.07 11.28 -1.21
CA MET A 340 -26.76 11.50 -0.60
C MET A 340 -25.62 11.29 -1.63
N PHE A 341 -25.69 10.24 -2.46
CA PHE A 341 -24.70 10.01 -3.52
C PHE A 341 -24.64 11.16 -4.53
N ARG A 342 -25.80 11.72 -4.90
CA ARG A 342 -25.88 12.89 -5.78
C ARG A 342 -25.27 14.14 -5.12
N GLN A 343 -25.50 14.33 -3.83
CA GLN A 343 -24.86 15.42 -3.08
C GLN A 343 -23.33 15.23 -2.97
N MET A 344 -22.84 14.01 -2.79
CA MET A 344 -21.41 13.69 -2.83
C MET A 344 -20.81 14.02 -4.21
N GLN A 345 -21.47 13.62 -5.28
CA GLN A 345 -21.06 13.92 -6.64
C GLN A 345 -21.03 15.44 -6.90
N GLU A 346 -22.07 16.15 -6.48
CA GLU A 346 -22.14 17.61 -6.60
C GLU A 346 -21.01 18.29 -5.82
N LEU A 347 -20.73 17.85 -4.58
CA LEU A 347 -19.66 18.39 -3.74
C LEU A 347 -18.27 18.08 -4.31
N SER A 348 -18.07 16.94 -4.93
CA SER A 348 -16.77 16.53 -5.46
C SER A 348 -16.23 17.47 -6.54
N ALA A 349 -17.09 18.07 -7.36
CA ALA A 349 -16.69 18.93 -8.46
C ALA A 349 -15.96 20.21 -7.98
N PRO A 350 -16.50 21.05 -7.07
CA PRO A 350 -15.82 22.23 -6.58
C PRO A 350 -14.60 21.90 -5.71
N VAL A 351 -14.64 20.79 -4.94
CA VAL A 351 -13.49 20.34 -4.12
C VAL A 351 -12.33 19.92 -5.01
N SER A 352 -12.57 19.11 -6.03
CA SER A 352 -11.54 18.72 -7.00
C SER A 352 -10.93 19.93 -7.71
N TYR A 353 -11.74 20.89 -8.08
CA TYR A 353 -11.26 22.12 -8.73
C TYR A 353 -10.35 22.95 -7.82
N THR A 354 -10.69 23.09 -6.52
CA THR A 354 -9.93 23.91 -5.58
C THR A 354 -8.64 23.26 -5.11
N HIS A 355 -8.60 21.93 -4.97
CA HIS A 355 -7.45 21.22 -4.41
C HIS A 355 -6.51 20.64 -5.47
N LEU A 356 -7.01 20.14 -6.59
CA LEU A 356 -6.15 19.58 -7.64
C LEU A 356 -5.49 20.67 -8.50
N ARG A 357 -6.19 21.78 -8.82
CA ARG A 357 -5.60 22.89 -9.56
C ARG A 357 -4.62 23.76 -8.77
N ALA A 358 -4.79 23.86 -7.45
CA ALA A 358 -3.83 24.60 -6.61
C ALA A 358 -2.41 23.99 -6.66
N HIS A 359 -2.29 22.69 -6.93
CA HIS A 359 -1.00 22.02 -7.11
C HIS A 359 -0.40 22.16 -8.51
N GLU A 360 -1.19 22.55 -9.52
CA GLU A 360 -0.69 22.78 -10.91
C GLU A 360 -0.20 24.21 -11.14
N THR A 361 -0.60 25.17 -10.32
CA THR A 361 -0.23 26.59 -10.49
C THR A 361 1.05 26.98 -9.79
N ASP A 362 1.60 26.16 -8.90
CA ASP A 362 2.87 26.41 -8.20
C ASP A 362 4.11 25.89 -8.97
N SER A 363 3.97 25.54 -10.22
CA SER A 363 5.06 25.13 -11.12
C SER A 363 5.26 26.13 -12.27
#